data_761983709bf0fad3db51aaf5212e8259
#
_entry.id   761983709bf0fad3db51aaf5212e8259
#
_cell.length_a   1.000
_cell.length_b   1.000
_cell.length_c   1.000
_cell.angle_alpha   90.00
_cell.angle_beta   90.00
_cell.angle_gamma   90.00
#
_symmetry.space_group_name_H-M   'P 1'
#
loop_
_entity.id
_entity.type
_entity.pdbx_description
1 polymer ?
#
loop_
_entity_poly.entity_id
_entity_poly.type
_entity_poly.pdbx_seq_one_letter_code
_entity_poly.pdbx_strand_id
1 'polypeptide(L)'
;MVNPDVRAKEGMHYTSVPNIMKVINPLFMDDLRAEYKKLVEAYNQKRNLYDMSVLSINQFVAECKPIAKDCNRLMLRMSKMKFFDPACGSGNFLIITYKQLRLLEMDILHLRKKCIPED
;
A
#
# COMPACT_ATOMS: atom_id res chain seq x y z
N MET A 1 -19.67 -3.59 30.93
CA MET A 1 -18.82 -2.86 29.99
C MET A 1 -17.73 -2.10 30.72
N VAL A 2 -16.55 -2.17 30.20
CA VAL A 2 -15.51 -1.36 30.78
C VAL A 2 -15.78 0.10 30.48
N ASN A 3 -15.66 0.90 31.50
CA ASN A 3 -15.79 2.32 31.34
C ASN A 3 -14.73 2.84 30.35
N PRO A 4 -15.14 3.46 29.25
CA PRO A 4 -14.17 3.94 28.28
C PRO A 4 -13.16 4.92 28.84
N ASP A 5 -13.56 5.72 29.82
CA ASP A 5 -12.64 6.68 30.40
C ASP A 5 -11.56 5.99 31.22
N VAL A 6 -11.91 4.98 31.93
CA VAL A 6 -10.93 4.19 32.69
C VAL A 6 -9.99 3.52 31.72
N ARG A 7 -10.56 2.95 30.66
CA ARG A 7 -9.75 2.29 29.64
C ARG A 7 -8.83 3.29 28.96
N ALA A 8 -9.29 4.48 28.70
CA ALA A 8 -8.48 5.49 28.06
C ALA A 8 -7.32 5.93 28.95
N LYS A 9 -7.55 5.99 30.23
CA LYS A 9 -6.50 6.33 31.17
C LYS A 9 -5.48 5.22 31.32
N GLU A 10 -5.95 4.02 31.43
CA GLU A 10 -5.10 2.86 31.46
C GLU A 10 -4.52 2.60 30.14
N GLY A 11 -5.20 3.10 29.17
CA GLY A 11 -4.87 2.75 27.85
C GLY A 11 -3.97 3.71 27.20
N MET A 12 -3.12 4.23 27.93
CA MET A 12 -1.94 4.67 27.28
C MET A 12 -1.48 3.64 26.30
N HIS A 13 -2.02 2.43 26.44
CA HIS A 13 -1.74 1.34 25.55
C HIS A 13 -2.61 1.33 24.31
N TYR A 14 -3.71 2.09 24.30
CA TYR A 14 -4.59 2.14 23.16
C TYR A 14 -4.40 3.43 22.40
N THR A 15 -3.97 3.30 21.16
CA THR A 15 -3.81 4.45 20.29
C THR A 15 -4.87 4.39 19.21
N SER A 16 -5.58 5.49 19.00
CA SER A 16 -6.63 5.55 18.01
C SER A 16 -6.06 5.44 16.60
N VAL A 17 -6.91 5.00 15.65
CA VAL A 17 -6.50 4.88 14.25
C VAL A 17 -5.96 6.21 13.70
N PRO A 18 -6.66 7.36 13.89
CA PRO A 18 -6.11 8.61 13.37
C PRO A 18 -4.73 8.96 13.94
N ASN A 19 -4.50 8.66 15.19
CA ASN A 19 -3.20 8.95 15.80
C ASN A 19 -2.10 8.06 15.24
N ILE A 20 -2.43 6.79 15.02
CA ILE A 20 -1.49 5.85 14.42
C ILE A 20 -1.15 6.29 13.00
N MET A 21 -2.15 6.71 12.25
CA MET A 21 -1.91 7.19 10.88
C MET A 21 -1.02 8.42 10.85
N LYS A 22 -1.14 9.30 11.84
CA LYS A 22 -0.26 10.47 11.93
C LYS A 22 1.20 10.08 12.13
N VAL A 23 1.45 8.93 12.73
CA VAL A 23 2.80 8.43 12.93
C VAL A 23 3.31 7.72 11.68
N ILE A 24 2.51 6.78 11.14
CA ILE A 24 3.00 5.95 10.06
C ILE A 24 2.99 6.64 8.71
N ASN A 25 2.12 7.63 8.50
CA ASN A 25 2.06 8.30 7.21
C ASN A 25 3.39 9.00 6.87
N PRO A 26 3.90 9.93 7.70
CA PRO A 26 5.17 10.55 7.35
C PRO A 26 6.36 9.61 7.48
N LEU A 27 6.22 8.54 8.25
CA LEU A 27 7.32 7.62 8.48
C LEU A 27 7.60 6.75 7.26
N PHE A 28 6.57 6.18 6.64
CA PHE A 28 6.78 5.32 5.48
C PHE A 28 5.56 5.21 4.55
N MET A 29 4.33 5.38 5.05
CA MET A 29 3.15 5.16 4.21
C MET A 29 3.04 6.16 3.07
N ASP A 30 3.37 7.42 3.30
CA ASP A 30 3.31 8.43 2.24
C ASP A 30 4.29 8.10 1.11
N ASP A 31 5.49 7.62 1.45
CA ASP A 31 6.47 7.23 0.44
C ASP A 31 5.99 6.02 -0.36
N LEU A 32 5.43 5.03 0.33
CA LEU A 32 4.93 3.84 -0.34
C LEU A 32 3.76 4.18 -1.26
N ARG A 33 2.85 5.02 -0.80
CA ARG A 33 1.73 5.45 -1.63
C ARG A 33 2.18 6.28 -2.83
N ALA A 34 3.21 7.11 -2.64
CA ALA A 34 3.76 7.89 -3.74
C ALA A 34 4.35 6.99 -4.81
N GLU A 35 5.07 5.95 -4.42
CA GLU A 35 5.59 4.98 -5.38
C GLU A 35 4.48 4.25 -6.10
N TYR A 36 3.45 3.83 -5.38
CA TYR A 36 2.30 3.20 -5.99
C TYR A 36 1.62 4.14 -6.99
N LYS A 37 1.45 5.41 -6.62
CA LYS A 37 0.80 6.39 -7.48
C LYS A 37 1.58 6.57 -8.78
N LYS A 38 2.91 6.57 -8.72
CA LYS A 38 3.74 6.65 -9.93
C LYS A 38 3.48 5.48 -10.84
N LEU A 39 3.31 4.28 -10.26
CA LEU A 39 3.03 3.10 -11.07
C LEU A 39 1.66 3.18 -11.71
N VAL A 40 0.66 3.70 -10.98
CA VAL A 40 -0.67 3.90 -11.54
C VAL A 40 -0.63 4.89 -12.69
N GLU A 41 0.08 6.00 -12.53
CA GLU A 41 0.19 7.00 -13.58
C GLU A 41 0.89 6.44 -14.81
N ALA A 42 1.95 5.66 -14.62
CA ALA A 42 2.65 5.02 -15.73
C ALA A 42 1.71 4.06 -16.47
N TYR A 43 0.94 3.27 -15.74
CA TYR A 43 -0.03 2.38 -16.37
C TYR A 43 -1.09 3.16 -17.15
N ASN A 44 -1.61 4.22 -16.55
CA ASN A 44 -2.66 5.01 -17.19
C ASN A 44 -2.16 5.65 -18.48
N GLN A 45 -0.91 6.10 -18.51
CA GLN A 45 -0.32 6.63 -19.74
C GLN A 45 -0.28 5.59 -20.85
N LYS A 46 0.16 4.37 -20.51
CA LYS A 46 0.20 3.29 -21.50
C LYS A 46 -1.20 2.88 -21.94
N ARG A 47 -2.14 2.86 -21.02
CA ARG A 47 -3.51 2.53 -21.34
C ARG A 47 -4.14 3.55 -22.28
N ASN A 48 -3.86 4.84 -22.03
CA ASN A 48 -4.34 5.90 -22.91
C ASN A 48 -3.78 5.75 -24.31
N LEU A 49 -2.49 5.45 -24.43
CA LEU A 49 -1.88 5.24 -25.74
C LEU A 49 -2.49 4.04 -26.47
N TYR A 50 -2.80 3.00 -25.71
CA TYR A 50 -3.47 1.85 -26.29
C TYR A 50 -4.90 2.22 -26.75
N ASP A 51 -5.64 2.93 -25.92
CA ASP A 51 -7.01 3.34 -26.25
C ASP A 51 -7.04 4.28 -27.45
N MET A 52 -5.99 5.09 -27.63
CA MET A 52 -5.87 5.99 -28.77
C MET A 52 -5.30 5.31 -30.00
N SER A 53 -5.10 4.01 -29.93
CA SER A 53 -4.53 3.21 -31.02
C SER A 53 -3.09 3.57 -31.40
N VAL A 54 -2.39 4.22 -30.50
CA VAL A 54 -0.95 4.50 -30.69
C VAL A 54 -0.14 3.25 -30.46
N LEU A 55 -0.54 2.43 -29.46
CA LEU A 55 0.09 1.15 -29.17
C LEU A 55 -0.82 0.01 -29.59
N SER A 56 -0.24 -1.02 -30.21
CA SER A 56 -0.95 -2.27 -30.43
C SER A 56 -1.07 -3.03 -29.10
N ILE A 57 -1.90 -4.08 -29.08
CA ILE A 57 -2.03 -4.88 -27.87
C ILE A 57 -0.71 -5.50 -27.46
N ASN A 58 0.10 -5.96 -28.40
CA ASN A 58 1.39 -6.54 -28.09
C ASN A 58 2.35 -5.50 -27.52
N GLN A 59 2.34 -4.30 -28.07
CA GLN A 59 3.15 -3.21 -27.56
C GLN A 59 2.71 -2.79 -26.17
N PHE A 60 1.40 -2.70 -25.97
CA PHE A 60 0.84 -2.36 -24.67
C PHE A 60 1.27 -3.36 -23.60
N VAL A 61 1.14 -4.65 -23.90
CA VAL A 61 1.55 -5.70 -22.98
C VAL A 61 3.04 -5.60 -22.66
N ALA A 62 3.86 -5.37 -23.68
CA ALA A 62 5.30 -5.24 -23.49
C ALA A 62 5.65 -4.02 -22.65
N GLU A 63 4.93 -2.91 -22.84
CA GLU A 63 5.16 -1.68 -22.07
C GLU A 63 4.69 -1.81 -20.63
N CYS A 64 3.75 -2.69 -20.35
CA CYS A 64 3.28 -2.91 -19.00
C CYS A 64 4.15 -3.85 -18.18
N LYS A 65 5.02 -4.63 -18.81
CA LYS A 65 5.90 -5.55 -18.09
C LYS A 65 6.81 -4.86 -17.06
N PRO A 66 7.48 -3.75 -17.38
CA PRO A 66 8.28 -3.06 -16.36
C PRO A 66 7.43 -2.59 -15.18
N ILE A 67 6.19 -2.18 -15.44
CA ILE A 67 5.29 -1.74 -14.37
C ILE A 67 4.98 -2.92 -13.44
N ALA A 68 4.72 -4.10 -14.01
CA ALA A 68 4.47 -5.29 -13.20
C ALA A 68 5.70 -5.65 -12.37
N LYS A 69 6.90 -5.52 -12.93
CA LYS A 69 8.12 -5.76 -12.18
C LYS A 69 8.29 -4.78 -11.03
N ASP A 70 7.96 -3.53 -11.28
CA ASP A 70 8.03 -2.52 -10.22
C ASP A 70 7.00 -2.78 -9.14
N CYS A 71 5.82 -3.27 -9.50
CA CYS A 71 4.82 -3.70 -8.52
C CYS A 71 5.39 -4.80 -7.61
N ASN A 72 6.02 -5.80 -8.22
CA ASN A 72 6.64 -6.88 -7.45
C ASN A 72 7.74 -6.35 -6.53
N ARG A 73 8.54 -5.42 -7.02
CA ARG A 73 9.61 -4.83 -6.24
C ARG A 73 9.08 -4.06 -5.04
N LEU A 74 8.01 -3.30 -5.25
CA LEU A 74 7.40 -2.54 -4.17
C LEU A 74 6.80 -3.48 -3.12
N MET A 75 6.11 -4.53 -3.55
CA MET A 75 5.57 -5.52 -2.62
C MET A 75 6.67 -6.23 -1.84
N LEU A 76 7.78 -6.55 -2.51
CA LEU A 76 8.90 -7.18 -1.84
C LEU A 76 9.50 -6.26 -0.77
N ARG A 77 9.64 -4.98 -1.11
CA ARG A 77 10.12 -3.98 -0.16
C ARG A 77 9.20 -3.92 1.06
N MET A 78 7.88 -3.91 0.83
CA MET A 78 6.91 -3.89 1.92
C MET A 78 7.00 -5.13 2.79
N SER A 79 7.21 -6.29 2.17
CA SER A 79 7.29 -7.55 2.92
C SER A 79 8.50 -7.63 3.84
N LYS A 80 9.51 -6.85 3.57
CA LYS A 80 10.73 -6.83 4.38
C LYS A 80 10.67 -5.82 5.52
N MET A 81 9.63 -5.00 5.55
CA MET A 81 9.49 -4.01 6.60
C MET A 81 9.09 -4.68 7.91
N LYS A 82 9.74 -4.26 8.97
CA LYS A 82 9.45 -4.79 10.30
C LYS A 82 9.20 -3.62 11.23
N PHE A 83 8.23 -3.79 12.11
CA PHE A 83 7.83 -2.75 13.02
C PHE A 83 7.82 -3.26 14.45
N PHE A 84 8.17 -2.38 15.36
CA PHE A 84 8.06 -2.65 16.78
C PHE A 84 6.93 -1.80 17.33
N ASP A 85 6.17 -2.38 18.24
CA ASP A 85 5.10 -1.65 18.91
C ASP A 85 5.73 -0.79 20.01
N PRO A 86 5.80 0.52 19.81
CA PRO A 86 6.42 1.39 20.81
C PRO A 86 5.62 1.50 22.09
N ALA A 87 4.36 1.10 22.05
CA ALA A 87 3.47 1.18 23.23
C ALA A 87 3.47 -0.07 24.07
N CYS A 88 4.30 -1.03 23.77
CA CYS A 88 4.46 -2.24 24.58
C CYS A 88 3.18 -2.90 24.99
N GLY A 89 2.62 -3.72 24.13
CA GLY A 89 1.54 -4.60 24.56
C GLY A 89 0.15 -4.24 24.13
N SER A 90 -0.06 -3.07 23.55
CA SER A 90 -1.39 -2.78 23.05
C SER A 90 -1.70 -3.62 21.80
N GLY A 91 -0.69 -3.87 20.99
CA GLY A 91 -0.88 -4.54 19.73
C GLY A 91 -1.63 -3.72 18.69
N ASN A 92 -2.27 -2.65 19.12
CA ASN A 92 -3.12 -1.85 18.24
C ASN A 92 -2.31 -1.17 17.15
N PHE A 93 -1.14 -0.67 17.50
CA PHE A 93 -0.27 -0.02 16.52
C PHE A 93 0.11 -0.99 15.38
N LEU A 94 0.55 -2.19 15.74
CA LEU A 94 0.96 -3.17 14.75
C LEU A 94 -0.22 -3.66 13.91
N ILE A 95 -1.37 -3.89 14.55
CA ILE A 95 -2.56 -4.35 13.86
C ILE A 95 -2.97 -3.34 12.80
N ILE A 96 -3.04 -2.07 13.15
CA ILE A 96 -3.45 -1.02 12.22
C ILE A 96 -2.40 -0.82 11.14
N THR A 97 -1.13 -0.83 11.51
CA THR A 97 -0.04 -0.67 10.57
C THR A 97 -0.06 -1.77 9.50
N TYR A 98 -0.15 -3.02 9.93
CA TYR A 98 -0.20 -4.13 8.98
C TYR A 98 -1.47 -4.13 8.15
N LYS A 99 -2.58 -3.67 8.72
CA LYS A 99 -3.82 -3.54 7.97
C LYS A 99 -3.67 -2.52 6.84
N GLN A 100 -3.04 -1.40 7.10
CA GLN A 100 -2.81 -0.38 6.06
C GLN A 100 -1.87 -0.90 4.99
N LEU A 101 -0.81 -1.61 5.39
CA LEU A 101 0.11 -2.21 4.43
C LEU A 101 -0.61 -3.26 3.57
N ARG A 102 -1.48 -4.04 4.18
CA ARG A 102 -2.24 -5.05 3.45
C ARG A 102 -3.16 -4.41 2.42
N LEU A 103 -3.83 -3.32 2.78
CA LEU A 103 -4.70 -2.61 1.85
C LEU A 103 -3.91 -2.09 0.66
N LEU A 104 -2.74 -1.52 0.91
CA LEU A 104 -1.89 -1.04 -0.17
C LEU A 104 -1.40 -2.20 -1.03
N GLU A 105 -1.02 -3.30 -0.42
CA GLU A 105 -0.61 -4.49 -1.15
C GLU A 105 -1.69 -4.97 -2.09
N MET A 106 -2.94 -4.97 -1.63
CA MET A 106 -4.06 -5.37 -2.46
C MET A 106 -4.23 -4.43 -3.66
N ASP A 107 -4.04 -3.14 -3.46
CA ASP A 107 -4.09 -2.17 -4.56
C ASP A 107 -2.98 -2.44 -5.56
N ILE A 108 -1.78 -2.73 -5.09
CA ILE A 108 -0.64 -3.03 -5.95
C ILE A 108 -0.90 -4.32 -6.75
N LEU A 109 -1.44 -5.34 -6.10
CA LEU A 109 -1.79 -6.58 -6.78
C LEU A 109 -2.83 -6.36 -7.86
N HIS A 110 -3.78 -5.48 -7.60
CA HIS A 110 -4.81 -5.14 -8.56
C HIS A 110 -4.21 -4.50 -9.81
N LEU A 111 -3.31 -3.54 -9.60
CA LEU A 111 -2.61 -2.90 -10.69
C LEU A 111 -1.75 -3.91 -11.47
N ARG A 112 -1.04 -4.78 -10.77
CA ARG A 112 -0.22 -5.79 -11.41
C ARG A 112 -1.05 -6.71 -12.31
N LYS A 113 -2.25 -7.07 -11.88
CA LYS A 113 -3.14 -7.90 -12.70
C LYS A 113 -3.54 -7.20 -13.99
N LYS A 114 -3.70 -5.89 -13.94
CA LYS A 114 -3.99 -5.13 -15.15
C LYS A 114 -2.82 -5.14 -16.12
N CYS A 115 -1.60 -5.20 -15.60
CA CYS A 115 -0.38 -5.17 -16.41
C CYS A 115 -0.02 -6.54 -16.98
N ILE A 116 -0.48 -7.62 -16.36
CA ILE A 116 -0.20 -8.97 -16.81
C ILE A 116 -1.51 -9.60 -17.21
N PRO A 117 -1.80 -9.67 -18.52
CA PRO A 117 -3.03 -10.33 -18.96
C PRO A 117 -2.98 -11.79 -18.55
N GLU A 118 -4.10 -12.27 -18.06
CA GLU A 118 -4.22 -13.66 -17.76
C GLU A 118 -4.72 -14.42 -18.96
N ASP A 119 -4.21 -15.58 -19.07
CA ASP A 119 -4.59 -16.45 -20.19
C ASP A 119 -5.97 -17.06 -19.97
#